data_ce61d5de580e93415531530d39626d68
#
_entry.id   ce61d5de580e93415531530d39626d68
#
_cell.length_a   1.000
_cell.length_b   1.000
_cell.length_c   1.000
_cell.angle_alpha   90.00
_cell.angle_beta   90.00
_cell.angle_gamma   90.00
#
_symmetry.space_group_name_H-M   'P 1'
#
loop_
_entity.id
_entity.type
_entity.pdbx_description
1 polymer ?
#
loop_
_entity_poly.entity_id
_entity_poly.type
_entity_poly.pdbx_seq_one_letter_code
_entity_poly.pdbx_strand_id
1 'polypeptide(L)'
;MDGPAWKRPTMSSLTIMLARHAEKPGGKFPGQGSTFEGRRDEKSLIIRGWQRAGAWAALFSQSDARGDYPPPNAIYAAKPKPVSVDASFSHRPWETAVPVARRLHLDPNTTYGVTQEADLVKEITALTGVVLVFWEHKAIAETIIPALLKDQDLPGIPTKWDGDRFDVVLRFDRAVPDAPWSFRQLSPRLLDGDTDQPFKKRRA
;
A
#
# COMPACT_ATOMS: atom_id res chain seq x y z
N MET A 1 -10.58 31.56 -34.81
CA MET A 1 -10.75 30.09 -34.69
C MET A 1 -10.00 29.67 -33.45
N ASP A 2 -10.73 29.61 -32.35
CA ASP A 2 -10.15 29.23 -31.04
C ASP A 2 -10.04 27.71 -30.97
N GLY A 3 -8.83 27.22 -30.87
CA GLY A 3 -8.56 25.80 -30.68
C GLY A 3 -9.07 25.29 -29.34
N PRO A 4 -9.35 23.98 -29.20
CA PRO A 4 -9.92 23.43 -27.99
C PRO A 4 -8.99 23.64 -26.82
N ALA A 5 -9.45 24.38 -25.82
CA ALA A 5 -8.75 24.56 -24.55
C ALA A 5 -8.58 23.19 -23.88
N TRP A 6 -7.37 22.69 -23.84
CA TRP A 6 -6.98 21.54 -23.02
C TRP A 6 -7.30 21.87 -21.56
N LYS A 7 -8.40 21.32 -21.05
CA LYS A 7 -8.66 21.33 -19.60
C LYS A 7 -7.54 20.54 -18.93
N ARG A 8 -6.60 21.26 -18.32
CA ARG A 8 -5.64 20.64 -17.38
C ARG A 8 -6.48 19.86 -16.38
N PRO A 9 -6.11 18.59 -16.04
CA PRO A 9 -6.79 17.88 -14.97
C PRO A 9 -6.76 18.78 -13.73
N THR A 10 -7.92 19.00 -13.16
CA THR A 10 -8.05 19.78 -11.93
C THR A 10 -7.23 19.07 -10.85
N MET A 11 -6.25 19.76 -10.26
CA MET A 11 -5.28 19.27 -9.27
C MET A 11 -5.93 18.90 -7.91
N SER A 12 -7.12 18.35 -7.92
CA SER A 12 -7.91 18.06 -6.71
C SER A 12 -8.27 16.60 -6.54
N SER A 13 -8.04 15.74 -7.55
CA SER A 13 -8.30 14.31 -7.42
C SER A 13 -7.26 13.62 -6.51
N LEU A 14 -7.72 12.62 -5.78
CA LEU A 14 -6.87 11.82 -4.92
C LEU A 14 -7.12 10.33 -5.18
N THR A 15 -6.04 9.60 -5.44
CA THR A 15 -6.00 8.14 -5.46
C THR A 15 -5.19 7.66 -4.26
N ILE A 16 -5.76 6.82 -3.41
CA ILE A 16 -5.04 6.14 -2.33
C ILE A 16 -4.97 4.66 -2.65
N MET A 17 -3.76 4.12 -2.68
CA MET A 17 -3.50 2.70 -2.88
C MET A 17 -2.92 2.11 -1.59
N LEU A 18 -3.63 1.15 -1.01
CA LEU A 18 -3.20 0.45 0.20
C LEU A 18 -2.70 -0.94 -0.19
N ALA A 19 -1.48 -1.24 0.18
CA ALA A 19 -0.87 -2.56 0.02
C ALA A 19 -0.30 -3.04 1.36
N ARG A 20 -0.38 -4.34 1.58
CA ARG A 20 0.31 -4.96 2.71
C ARG A 20 1.81 -4.96 2.46
N HIS A 21 2.62 -4.91 3.54
CA HIS A 21 4.04 -5.25 3.44
C HIS A 21 4.25 -6.63 2.80
N ALA A 22 5.38 -6.84 2.15
CA ALA A 22 5.71 -8.09 1.46
C ALA A 22 5.96 -9.27 2.42
N GLU A 23 6.27 -10.45 1.87
CA GLU A 23 6.33 -11.72 2.58
C GLU A 23 7.35 -11.72 3.73
N LYS A 24 6.97 -12.41 4.80
CA LYS A 24 7.66 -12.45 6.09
C LYS A 24 7.99 -13.86 6.54
N PRO A 25 8.94 -14.04 7.49
CA PRO A 25 9.15 -15.32 8.17
C PRO A 25 7.88 -15.86 8.83
N GLY A 26 7.76 -17.18 8.92
CA GLY A 26 6.65 -17.87 9.58
C GLY A 26 5.29 -17.75 8.88
N GLY A 27 5.26 -17.35 7.60
CA GLY A 27 4.08 -17.35 6.74
C GLY A 27 4.02 -18.57 5.81
N LYS A 28 3.16 -18.49 4.79
CA LYS A 28 2.97 -19.51 3.76
C LYS A 28 4.28 -19.88 3.03
N PHE A 29 5.16 -18.92 2.81
CA PHE A 29 6.39 -19.12 2.07
C PHE A 29 7.56 -19.31 3.03
N PRO A 30 8.46 -20.30 2.78
CA PRO A 30 9.62 -20.53 3.62
C PRO A 30 10.67 -19.44 3.45
N GLY A 31 11.50 -19.27 4.46
CA GLY A 31 12.65 -18.38 4.42
C GLY A 31 12.85 -17.63 5.73
N GLN A 32 14.09 -17.20 5.91
CA GLN A 32 14.50 -16.32 7.02
C GLN A 32 14.37 -14.87 6.58
N GLY A 33 14.02 -13.98 7.51
CA GLY A 33 14.06 -12.55 7.27
C GLY A 33 15.50 -12.07 7.10
N SER A 34 15.68 -11.15 6.19
CA SER A 34 16.98 -10.55 5.89
C SER A 34 16.82 -9.05 5.72
N THR A 35 17.69 -8.26 6.37
CA THR A 35 17.75 -6.82 6.15
C THR A 35 18.24 -6.50 4.74
N PHE A 36 18.16 -5.24 4.35
CA PHE A 36 18.68 -4.76 3.06
C PHE A 36 20.19 -5.06 2.87
N GLU A 37 20.96 -5.10 3.96
CA GLU A 37 22.40 -5.44 3.96
C GLU A 37 22.66 -6.97 4.01
N GLY A 38 21.62 -7.80 3.96
CA GLY A 38 21.75 -9.26 3.97
C GLY A 38 21.92 -9.88 5.37
N ARG A 39 21.77 -9.10 6.45
CA ARG A 39 21.83 -9.64 7.82
C ARG A 39 20.52 -10.31 8.19
N ARG A 40 20.61 -11.45 8.90
CA ARG A 40 19.42 -12.13 9.42
C ARG A 40 18.66 -11.24 10.39
N ASP A 41 17.36 -11.09 10.15
CA ASP A 41 16.44 -10.37 11.03
C ASP A 41 14.99 -10.87 10.85
N GLU A 42 14.43 -11.43 11.92
CA GLU A 42 13.05 -11.97 11.91
C GLU A 42 11.96 -10.88 11.76
N LYS A 43 12.31 -9.61 11.82
CA LYS A 43 11.41 -8.48 11.60
C LYS A 43 11.47 -7.92 10.17
N SER A 44 12.38 -8.45 9.37
CA SER A 44 12.61 -8.11 7.97
C SER A 44 11.87 -9.04 7.00
N LEU A 45 11.92 -8.71 5.71
CA LEU A 45 11.36 -9.51 4.62
C LEU A 45 12.18 -10.79 4.40
N ILE A 46 11.51 -11.85 3.96
CA ILE A 46 12.19 -13.01 3.37
C ILE A 46 12.61 -12.70 1.92
N ILE A 47 13.43 -13.56 1.30
CA ILE A 47 13.89 -13.37 -0.10
C ILE A 47 12.70 -13.12 -1.04
N ARG A 48 11.62 -13.90 -0.94
CA ARG A 48 10.41 -13.69 -1.74
C ARG A 48 9.79 -12.31 -1.49
N GLY A 49 9.82 -11.81 -0.26
CA GLY A 49 9.35 -10.47 0.08
C GLY A 49 10.18 -9.39 -0.62
N TRP A 50 11.50 -9.55 -0.70
CA TRP A 50 12.37 -8.65 -1.47
C TRP A 50 12.10 -8.72 -2.98
N GLN A 51 11.83 -9.90 -3.52
CA GLN A 51 11.40 -10.06 -4.92
C GLN A 51 10.08 -9.31 -5.18
N ARG A 52 9.10 -9.41 -4.27
CA ARG A 52 7.85 -8.66 -4.36
C ARG A 52 8.06 -7.15 -4.26
N ALA A 53 8.91 -6.68 -3.36
CA ALA A 53 9.23 -5.26 -3.25
C ALA A 53 9.87 -4.71 -4.54
N GLY A 54 10.73 -5.50 -5.18
CA GLY A 54 11.28 -5.20 -6.51
C GLY A 54 10.22 -5.22 -7.62
N ALA A 55 9.29 -6.17 -7.58
CA ALA A 55 8.19 -6.25 -8.54
C ALA A 55 7.19 -5.08 -8.39
N TRP A 56 6.91 -4.63 -7.15
CA TRP A 56 6.17 -3.39 -6.89
C TRP A 56 6.89 -2.17 -7.47
N ALA A 57 8.22 -2.09 -7.31
CA ALA A 57 9.01 -1.00 -7.89
C ALA A 57 8.90 -0.97 -9.41
N ALA A 58 8.94 -2.12 -10.08
CA ALA A 58 8.74 -2.20 -11.52
C ALA A 58 7.32 -1.79 -11.94
N LEU A 59 6.29 -2.25 -11.22
CA LEU A 59 4.89 -1.93 -11.54
C LEU A 59 4.59 -0.44 -11.40
N PHE A 60 4.87 0.14 -10.23
CA PHE A 60 4.51 1.52 -9.93
C PHE A 60 5.40 2.58 -10.61
N SER A 61 6.49 2.19 -11.26
CA SER A 61 7.34 3.13 -12.00
C SER A 61 7.02 3.21 -13.50
N GLN A 62 6.04 2.47 -13.99
CA GLN A 62 5.67 2.51 -15.41
C GLN A 62 4.75 3.69 -15.67
N SER A 63 5.14 4.60 -16.57
CA SER A 63 4.40 5.82 -16.88
C SER A 63 3.04 5.59 -17.55
N ASP A 64 2.87 4.46 -18.21
CA ASP A 64 1.65 4.03 -18.91
C ASP A 64 0.97 2.85 -18.22
N ALA A 65 1.41 2.54 -17.00
CA ALA A 65 0.91 1.41 -16.25
C ALA A 65 -0.62 1.46 -16.21
N ARG A 66 -1.20 0.64 -17.12
CA ARG A 66 -2.61 0.21 -17.17
C ARG A 66 -3.43 0.99 -16.16
N GLY A 67 -3.99 2.10 -16.41
CA GLY A 67 -4.70 3.04 -15.54
C GLY A 67 -5.04 2.63 -14.09
N ASP A 68 -4.76 1.36 -13.74
CA ASP A 68 -4.98 0.74 -12.44
C ASP A 68 -3.87 1.03 -11.41
N TYR A 69 -2.63 1.19 -11.86
CA TYR A 69 -1.45 1.34 -11.01
C TYR A 69 -0.66 2.61 -11.36
N PRO A 70 -1.28 3.81 -11.24
CA PRO A 70 -0.59 5.06 -11.56
C PRO A 70 0.62 5.26 -10.65
N PRO A 71 1.73 5.85 -11.16
CA PRO A 71 2.89 6.16 -10.35
C PRO A 71 2.50 7.06 -9.16
N PRO A 72 2.86 6.69 -7.92
CA PRO A 72 2.60 7.54 -6.76
C PRO A 72 3.52 8.77 -6.75
N ASN A 73 2.97 9.89 -6.28
CA ASN A 73 3.73 11.10 -5.95
C ASN A 73 4.01 11.22 -4.44
N ALA A 74 3.42 10.35 -3.62
CA ALA A 74 3.75 10.18 -2.21
C ALA A 74 3.69 8.71 -1.79
N ILE A 75 4.65 8.27 -0.99
CA ILE A 75 4.71 6.90 -0.48
C ILE A 75 4.79 6.96 1.04
N TYR A 76 3.93 6.19 1.71
CA TYR A 76 3.90 6.05 3.16
C TYR A 76 4.19 4.61 3.55
N ALA A 77 4.92 4.44 4.65
CA ALA A 77 5.15 3.14 5.27
C ALA A 77 5.12 3.27 6.78
N ALA A 78 4.62 2.24 7.46
CA ALA A 78 4.66 2.22 8.92
C ALA A 78 6.10 2.39 9.41
N LYS A 79 6.28 3.30 10.37
CA LYS A 79 7.57 3.67 10.95
C LYS A 79 8.32 2.45 11.46
N PRO A 80 9.52 2.17 10.94
CA PRO A 80 10.38 1.14 11.51
C PRO A 80 10.88 1.61 12.87
N LYS A 81 10.89 0.74 13.89
CA LYS A 81 11.54 1.06 15.17
C LYS A 81 13.00 0.64 15.20
N PRO A 82 13.86 1.35 15.97
CA PRO A 82 15.20 0.90 16.26
C PRO A 82 15.20 -0.50 16.89
N VAL A 83 16.23 -1.28 16.59
CA VAL A 83 16.38 -2.72 16.94
C VAL A 83 16.28 -3.03 18.44
N SER A 84 16.34 -2.03 19.33
CA SER A 84 16.47 -2.21 20.79
C SER A 84 15.18 -2.13 21.59
N VAL A 85 14.02 -1.89 20.99
CA VAL A 85 12.80 -1.63 21.75
C VAL A 85 11.61 -2.39 21.18
N ASP A 86 11.16 -3.38 21.92
CA ASP A 86 9.88 -4.07 21.85
C ASP A 86 9.55 -4.90 20.60
N ALA A 87 9.09 -6.13 20.82
CA ALA A 87 8.85 -7.17 19.82
C ALA A 87 7.72 -6.88 18.80
N SER A 88 6.99 -5.78 18.96
CA SER A 88 5.80 -5.47 18.16
C SER A 88 6.06 -4.74 16.83
N PHE A 89 7.28 -4.25 16.59
CA PHE A 89 7.58 -3.41 15.42
C PHE A 89 8.33 -4.17 14.33
N SER A 90 7.99 -3.84 13.10
CA SER A 90 8.47 -4.53 11.90
C SER A 90 9.11 -3.53 10.93
N HIS A 91 10.24 -3.89 10.35
CA HIS A 91 10.85 -3.13 9.26
C HIS A 91 10.13 -3.34 7.91
N ARG A 92 9.30 -4.38 7.79
CA ARG A 92 8.74 -4.88 6.53
C ARG A 92 7.97 -3.84 5.72
N PRO A 93 7.10 -2.99 6.30
CA PRO A 93 6.43 -1.96 5.52
C PRO A 93 7.42 -0.99 4.86
N TRP A 94 8.42 -0.53 5.60
CA TRP A 94 9.47 0.33 5.09
C TRP A 94 10.34 -0.39 4.04
N GLU A 95 10.77 -1.62 4.31
CA GLU A 95 11.55 -2.44 3.38
C GLU A 95 10.79 -2.70 2.07
N THR A 96 9.47 -2.84 2.14
CA THR A 96 8.61 -2.97 0.95
C THR A 96 8.53 -1.66 0.16
N ALA A 97 8.49 -0.52 0.85
CA ALA A 97 8.36 0.80 0.23
C ALA A 97 9.64 1.30 -0.42
N VAL A 98 10.81 1.01 0.17
CA VAL A 98 12.11 1.57 -0.26
C VAL A 98 12.44 1.30 -1.73
N PRO A 99 12.31 0.09 -2.29
CA PRO A 99 12.59 -0.14 -3.71
C PRO A 99 11.69 0.68 -4.65
N VAL A 100 10.40 0.84 -4.30
CA VAL A 100 9.46 1.68 -5.06
C VAL A 100 9.88 3.15 -5.00
N ALA A 101 10.15 3.65 -3.81
CA ALA A 101 10.53 5.03 -3.58
C ALA A 101 11.83 5.39 -4.30
N ARG A 102 12.86 4.56 -4.17
CA ARG A 102 14.14 4.74 -4.88
C ARG A 102 13.97 4.79 -6.40
N ARG A 103 13.13 3.92 -6.94
CA ARG A 103 12.86 3.87 -8.39
C ARG A 103 12.16 5.12 -8.90
N LEU A 104 11.35 5.77 -8.06
CA LEU A 104 10.61 6.99 -8.36
C LEU A 104 11.33 8.28 -7.89
N HIS A 105 12.54 8.16 -7.33
CA HIS A 105 13.28 9.28 -6.73
C HIS A 105 12.48 9.98 -5.61
N LEU A 106 11.76 9.20 -4.80
CA LEU A 106 11.01 9.64 -3.64
C LEU A 106 11.63 9.07 -2.35
N ASP A 107 11.31 9.69 -1.21
CA ASP A 107 11.57 9.14 0.11
C ASP A 107 10.27 8.63 0.73
N PRO A 108 10.25 7.42 1.32
CA PRO A 108 9.07 6.94 2.04
C PRO A 108 8.82 7.79 3.28
N ASN A 109 7.61 8.34 3.42
CA ASN A 109 7.20 8.99 4.65
C ASN A 109 6.94 7.92 5.72
N THR A 110 7.70 7.98 6.81
CA THR A 110 7.61 7.08 7.96
C THR A 110 7.28 7.83 9.25
N THR A 111 6.58 8.95 9.15
CA THR A 111 6.18 9.76 10.31
C THR A 111 5.31 8.95 11.27
N TYR A 112 4.38 8.16 10.73
CA TYR A 112 3.40 7.41 11.50
C TYR A 112 3.80 5.94 11.66
N GLY A 113 3.54 5.39 12.83
CA GLY A 113 3.72 3.98 13.17
C GLY A 113 2.40 3.27 13.46
N VAL A 114 2.50 2.01 13.88
CA VAL A 114 1.35 1.26 14.39
C VAL A 114 0.70 2.01 15.55
N THR A 115 -0.63 2.04 15.60
CA THR A 115 -1.50 2.81 16.50
C THR A 115 -1.70 4.30 16.14
N GLN A 116 -1.09 4.78 15.05
CA GLN A 116 -1.22 6.16 14.57
C GLN A 116 -1.96 6.22 13.20
N GLU A 117 -2.73 5.21 12.88
CA GLU A 117 -3.44 5.09 11.60
C GLU A 117 -4.45 6.22 11.37
N ALA A 118 -5.06 6.75 12.43
CA ALA A 118 -6.00 7.87 12.33
C ALA A 118 -5.30 9.16 11.87
N ASP A 119 -4.09 9.44 12.39
CA ASP A 119 -3.29 10.57 11.98
C ASP A 119 -2.76 10.41 10.56
N LEU A 120 -2.32 9.19 10.19
CA LEU A 120 -1.98 8.84 8.81
C LEU A 120 -3.14 9.15 7.86
N VAL A 121 -4.34 8.65 8.15
CA VAL A 121 -5.52 8.86 7.29
C VAL A 121 -5.85 10.35 7.18
N LYS A 122 -5.79 11.09 8.28
CA LYS A 122 -6.00 12.54 8.28
C LYS A 122 -5.03 13.25 7.34
N GLU A 123 -3.74 12.89 7.37
CA GLU A 123 -2.73 13.50 6.50
C GLU A 123 -2.93 13.10 5.03
N ILE A 124 -3.01 11.80 4.72
CA ILE A 124 -3.10 11.37 3.32
C ILE A 124 -4.39 11.79 2.64
N THR A 125 -5.48 11.98 3.37
CA THR A 125 -6.75 12.48 2.81
C THR A 125 -6.74 13.97 2.49
N ALA A 126 -5.79 14.73 3.02
CA ALA A 126 -5.57 16.13 2.68
C ALA A 126 -4.68 16.34 1.44
N LEU A 127 -4.08 15.28 0.91
CA LEU A 127 -3.21 15.33 -0.26
C LEU A 127 -4.01 15.32 -1.56
N THR A 128 -3.29 15.51 -2.67
CA THR A 128 -3.77 15.36 -4.05
C THR A 128 -2.84 14.44 -4.83
N GLY A 129 -3.34 13.89 -5.94
CA GLY A 129 -2.56 12.99 -6.78
C GLY A 129 -2.66 11.54 -6.33
N VAL A 130 -1.55 10.82 -6.29
CA VAL A 130 -1.50 9.38 -6.03
C VAL A 130 -0.66 9.09 -4.80
N VAL A 131 -1.28 8.48 -3.80
CA VAL A 131 -0.63 8.09 -2.55
C VAL A 131 -0.59 6.57 -2.46
N LEU A 132 0.61 6.01 -2.23
CA LEU A 132 0.81 4.58 -2.00
C LEU A 132 1.19 4.35 -0.54
N VAL A 133 0.48 3.44 0.13
CA VAL A 133 0.69 3.13 1.55
C VAL A 133 1.03 1.66 1.71
N PHE A 134 2.17 1.35 2.32
CA PHE A 134 2.53 0.01 2.76
C PHE A 134 2.36 -0.13 4.28
N TRP A 135 1.51 -1.03 4.71
CA TRP A 135 1.15 -1.16 6.12
C TRP A 135 0.97 -2.61 6.57
N GLU A 136 0.58 -2.77 7.82
CA GLU A 136 0.19 -4.06 8.39
C GLU A 136 -1.26 -4.38 8.01
N HIS A 137 -1.51 -5.62 7.59
CA HIS A 137 -2.79 -6.00 6.96
C HIS A 137 -4.02 -5.87 7.86
N LYS A 138 -3.87 -6.14 9.18
CA LYS A 138 -4.99 -5.98 10.12
C LYS A 138 -5.33 -4.50 10.29
N ALA A 139 -4.32 -3.66 10.51
CA ALA A 139 -4.52 -2.22 10.62
C ALA A 139 -5.10 -1.62 9.34
N ILE A 140 -4.72 -2.12 8.14
CA ILE A 140 -5.37 -1.71 6.89
C ILE A 140 -6.88 -2.00 6.96
N ALA A 141 -7.26 -3.24 7.26
CA ALA A 141 -8.66 -3.66 7.20
C ALA A 141 -9.52 -3.14 8.37
N GLU A 142 -8.94 -3.07 9.56
CA GLU A 142 -9.67 -2.81 10.81
C GLU A 142 -9.61 -1.35 11.27
N THR A 143 -8.66 -0.55 10.73
CA THR A 143 -8.45 0.83 11.19
C THR A 143 -8.36 1.82 10.03
N ILE A 144 -7.46 1.62 9.05
CA ILE A 144 -7.24 2.58 7.96
C ILE A 144 -8.47 2.70 7.08
N ILE A 145 -9.02 1.59 6.62
CA ILE A 145 -10.21 1.61 5.75
C ILE A 145 -11.42 2.22 6.45
N PRO A 146 -11.80 1.81 7.67
CA PRO A 146 -12.89 2.45 8.39
C PRO A 146 -12.68 3.96 8.60
N ALA A 147 -11.48 4.39 8.95
CA ALA A 147 -11.16 5.81 9.12
C ALA A 147 -11.22 6.59 7.79
N LEU A 148 -10.84 5.96 6.67
CA LEU A 148 -10.89 6.55 5.33
C LEU A 148 -12.34 6.74 4.84
N LEU A 149 -13.17 5.72 5.04
CA LEU A 149 -14.54 5.69 4.54
C LEU A 149 -15.50 6.45 5.45
N LYS A 150 -15.21 6.56 6.75
CA LYS A 150 -16.13 7.08 7.76
C LYS A 150 -17.47 6.33 7.70
N ASP A 151 -18.53 7.03 7.28
CA ASP A 151 -19.89 6.48 7.20
C ASP A 151 -20.25 5.98 5.77
N GLN A 152 -19.29 6.01 4.83
CA GLN A 152 -19.56 5.56 3.46
C GLN A 152 -19.49 4.04 3.37
N ASP A 153 -20.60 3.41 2.98
CA ASP A 153 -20.65 1.99 2.64
C ASP A 153 -20.28 1.79 1.16
N LEU A 154 -19.27 0.97 0.90
CA LEU A 154 -18.83 0.63 -0.44
C LEU A 154 -18.87 -0.89 -0.64
N PRO A 155 -19.46 -1.37 -1.73
CA PRO A 155 -19.52 -2.81 -2.01
C PRO A 155 -18.11 -3.39 -2.22
N GLY A 156 -17.87 -4.55 -1.64
CA GLY A 156 -16.65 -5.31 -1.85
C GLY A 156 -15.47 -4.93 -0.95
N ILE A 157 -15.66 -3.99 -0.02
CA ILE A 157 -14.65 -3.66 0.99
C ILE A 157 -14.37 -4.89 1.85
N PRO A 158 -13.09 -5.30 2.01
CA PRO A 158 -12.73 -6.39 2.88
C PRO A 158 -12.79 -5.94 4.36
N THR A 159 -13.53 -6.68 5.18
CA THR A 159 -13.54 -6.49 6.64
C THR A 159 -12.40 -7.24 7.32
N LYS A 160 -11.73 -8.12 6.61
CA LYS A 160 -10.58 -8.89 7.08
C LYS A 160 -9.62 -9.15 5.92
N TRP A 161 -8.33 -8.98 6.19
CA TRP A 161 -7.27 -9.33 5.25
C TRP A 161 -6.79 -10.76 5.51
N ASP A 162 -6.75 -11.58 4.47
CA ASP A 162 -6.17 -12.92 4.56
C ASP A 162 -4.67 -12.84 4.86
N GLY A 163 -4.24 -13.52 5.92
CA GLY A 163 -2.85 -13.50 6.39
C GLY A 163 -1.82 -14.01 5.40
N ASP A 164 -2.22 -14.76 4.38
CA ASP A 164 -1.33 -15.30 3.35
C ASP A 164 -1.37 -14.52 2.02
N ARG A 165 -2.13 -13.41 1.97
CA ARG A 165 -2.24 -12.58 0.78
C ARG A 165 -1.31 -11.36 0.89
N PHE A 166 -0.37 -11.26 -0.07
CA PHE A 166 0.61 -10.17 -0.21
C PHE A 166 0.53 -9.50 -1.59
N ASP A 167 -0.37 -9.97 -2.44
CA ASP A 167 -0.51 -9.73 -3.87
C ASP A 167 -1.69 -8.81 -4.22
N VAL A 168 -2.20 -8.03 -3.25
CA VAL A 168 -3.40 -7.21 -3.41
C VAL A 168 -3.08 -5.74 -3.20
N VAL A 169 -3.66 -4.89 -4.06
CA VAL A 169 -3.76 -3.45 -3.85
C VAL A 169 -5.23 -3.07 -3.70
N LEU A 170 -5.56 -2.37 -2.63
CA LEU A 170 -6.87 -1.76 -2.43
C LEU A 170 -6.78 -0.30 -2.86
N ARG A 171 -7.47 0.04 -3.94
CA ARG A 171 -7.46 1.37 -4.53
C ARG A 171 -8.74 2.12 -4.24
N PHE A 172 -8.58 3.34 -3.73
CA PHE A 172 -9.64 4.30 -3.45
C PHE A 172 -9.40 5.55 -4.28
N ASP A 173 -10.41 5.99 -5.02
CA ASP A 173 -10.33 7.18 -5.85
C ASP A 173 -11.45 8.16 -5.46
N ARG A 174 -11.13 9.45 -5.41
CA ARG A 174 -12.12 10.52 -5.35
C ARG A 174 -11.73 11.68 -6.28
N ALA A 175 -12.73 12.29 -6.92
CA ALA A 175 -12.51 13.31 -7.95
C ALA A 175 -12.14 14.67 -7.37
N VAL A 176 -12.72 15.06 -6.23
CA VAL A 176 -12.49 16.34 -5.54
C VAL A 176 -12.55 16.10 -4.02
N PRO A 177 -12.01 17.01 -3.18
CA PRO A 177 -12.22 16.94 -1.74
C PRO A 177 -13.71 16.76 -1.41
N ASP A 178 -14.02 15.96 -0.41
CA ASP A 178 -15.38 15.64 0.06
C ASP A 178 -16.28 14.86 -0.93
N ALA A 179 -15.81 14.56 -2.13
CA ALA A 179 -16.52 13.63 -2.99
C ALA A 179 -16.51 12.20 -2.39
N PRO A 180 -17.55 11.40 -2.67
CA PRO A 180 -17.56 10.01 -2.26
C PRO A 180 -16.39 9.24 -2.88
N TRP A 181 -15.87 8.28 -2.11
CA TRP A 181 -14.85 7.37 -2.60
C TRP A 181 -15.46 6.35 -3.55
N SER A 182 -14.72 5.98 -4.58
CA SER A 182 -14.90 4.72 -5.29
C SER A 182 -13.82 3.73 -4.86
N PHE A 183 -14.10 2.43 -4.99
CA PHE A 183 -13.22 1.37 -4.53
C PHE A 183 -13.00 0.30 -5.60
N ARG A 184 -11.77 -0.16 -5.70
CA ARG A 184 -11.39 -1.34 -6.48
C ARG A 184 -10.36 -2.18 -5.75
N GLN A 185 -10.55 -3.50 -5.73
CA GLN A 185 -9.52 -4.44 -5.35
C GLN A 185 -8.76 -4.86 -6.61
N LEU A 186 -7.45 -4.71 -6.61
CA LEU A 186 -6.57 -5.00 -7.74
C LEU A 186 -5.61 -6.13 -7.38
N SER A 187 -5.37 -7.02 -8.33
CA SER A 187 -4.49 -8.19 -8.19
C SER A 187 -3.51 -8.23 -9.37
N PRO A 188 -2.34 -7.60 -9.26
CA PRO A 188 -1.40 -7.44 -10.38
C PRO A 188 -0.70 -8.72 -10.80
N ARG A 189 -0.70 -9.78 -9.96
CA ARG A 189 -0.12 -11.09 -10.23
C ARG A 189 1.36 -11.00 -10.64
N LEU A 190 2.17 -10.46 -9.74
CA LEU A 190 3.58 -10.14 -10.00
C LEU A 190 4.53 -11.34 -9.82
N LEU A 191 4.18 -12.29 -8.95
CA LEU A 191 5.01 -13.45 -8.63
C LEU A 191 4.22 -14.74 -8.84
N ASP A 192 4.95 -15.82 -9.09
CA ASP A 192 4.33 -17.14 -9.15
C ASP A 192 3.55 -17.47 -7.87
N GLY A 193 2.35 -18.09 -8.04
CA GLY A 193 1.42 -18.36 -6.94
C GLY A 193 0.57 -17.18 -6.49
N ASP A 194 0.70 -16.00 -7.10
CA ASP A 194 -0.26 -14.89 -6.93
C ASP A 194 -1.61 -15.26 -7.57
N THR A 195 -2.69 -14.71 -7.01
CA THR A 195 -4.05 -15.00 -7.48
C THR A 195 -4.85 -13.74 -7.75
N ASP A 196 -5.78 -13.80 -8.68
CA ASP A 196 -6.76 -12.75 -8.97
C ASP A 196 -8.05 -12.87 -8.14
N GLN A 197 -8.15 -13.89 -7.29
CA GLN A 197 -9.32 -14.08 -6.45
C GLN A 197 -9.47 -12.93 -5.46
N PRO A 198 -10.65 -12.31 -5.39
CA PRO A 198 -10.92 -11.27 -4.41
C PRO A 198 -10.87 -11.85 -2.99
N PHE A 199 -10.70 -10.99 -1.99
CA PHE A 199 -10.88 -11.40 -0.60
C PHE A 199 -12.28 -11.99 -0.42
N LYS A 200 -12.38 -13.10 0.31
CA LYS A 200 -13.68 -13.73 0.59
C LYS A 200 -14.54 -12.72 1.37
N LYS A 201 -15.72 -12.44 0.85
CA LYS A 201 -16.76 -11.72 1.61
C LYS A 201 -17.11 -12.55 2.84
N ARG A 202 -17.24 -11.90 3.98
CA ARG A 202 -17.85 -12.56 5.14
C ARG A 202 -19.25 -13.02 4.71
N ARG A 203 -19.54 -14.32 4.81
CA ARG A 203 -20.93 -14.77 4.71
C ARG A 203 -21.69 -14.10 5.86
N ALA A 204 -22.72 -13.37 5.51
CA ALA A 204 -23.65 -12.80 6.45
C ALA A 204 -24.28 -13.91 7.29
#